data_491c5c3b3fd554244a99543cd0c3fd90
#
_entry.id   491c5c3b3fd554244a99543cd0c3fd90
#
_cell.length_a   1.000
_cell.length_b   1.000
_cell.length_c   1.000
_cell.angle_alpha   90.00
_cell.angle_beta   90.00
_cell.angle_gamma   90.00
#
_symmetry.space_group_name_H-M   'P 1'
#
loop_
_entity.id
_entity.type
_entity.pdbx_description
1 polymer ?
#
loop_
_entity_poly.entity_id
_entity_poly.type
_entity_poly.pdbx_seq_one_letter_code
_entity_poly.pdbx_strand_id
1 'polypeptide(L)'
;MKHYKKESIIAPLFKLLEVVFDLLVPMVVAQIIDVGIAGNNRPYIVSRFGILVLMAAVGLCCSFTAQYFAAKASVGCATELRQAVFDHIQALSFTELDTIGTDTLITRLINDINQVQNGINMGLRLLLRSPFIVFGSVVMAFTVNVKCAIVFLVTIPIRSLPYSALCWSASRCSKRYRRHSTASPE
;
A
#
# COMPACT_ATOMS: atom_id res chain seq x y z
N MET A 1 6.32 18.66 -1.57
CA MET A 1 6.28 17.65 -2.67
C MET A 1 7.04 18.01 -3.96
N LYS A 2 7.54 19.22 -4.14
CA LYS A 2 8.21 19.57 -5.42
C LYS A 2 9.54 18.83 -5.66
N HIS A 3 10.32 18.57 -4.63
CA HIS A 3 11.65 17.92 -4.73
C HIS A 3 11.62 16.39 -4.81
N TYR A 4 10.58 15.72 -4.27
CA TYR A 4 10.49 14.25 -4.19
C TYR A 4 9.53 13.62 -5.20
N LYS A 5 9.17 14.35 -6.29
CA LYS A 5 8.27 13.84 -7.34
C LYS A 5 8.83 12.60 -8.05
N LYS A 6 10.14 12.55 -8.26
CA LYS A 6 10.81 11.42 -8.94
C LYS A 6 10.71 10.15 -8.08
N GLU A 7 11.02 10.25 -6.80
CA GLU A 7 10.94 9.13 -5.86
C GLU A 7 9.50 8.64 -5.69
N SER A 8 8.53 9.56 -5.67
CA SER A 8 7.11 9.24 -5.56
C SER A 8 6.54 8.53 -6.80
N ILE A 9 7.19 8.66 -7.97
CA ILE A 9 6.80 7.96 -9.21
C ILE A 9 7.58 6.65 -9.35
N ILE A 10 8.82 6.60 -8.93
CA ILE A 10 9.68 5.41 -9.04
C ILE A 10 9.18 4.30 -8.11
N ALA A 11 8.78 4.63 -6.88
CA ALA A 11 8.25 3.65 -5.93
C ALA A 11 7.07 2.83 -6.49
N PRO A 12 5.99 3.45 -7.04
CA PRO A 12 4.90 2.71 -7.66
C PRO A 12 5.32 1.91 -8.90
N LEU A 13 6.28 2.40 -9.69
CA LEU A 13 6.74 1.68 -10.88
C LEU A 13 7.41 0.35 -10.52
N PHE A 14 8.33 0.36 -9.54
CA PHE A 14 8.94 -0.87 -9.04
C PHE A 14 7.93 -1.79 -8.35
N LYS A 15 6.90 -1.20 -7.71
CA LYS A 15 5.82 -1.99 -7.11
C LYS A 15 4.94 -2.67 -8.15
N LEU A 16 4.70 -2.03 -9.29
CA LEU A 16 4.03 -2.65 -10.44
C LEU A 16 4.83 -3.80 -11.01
N LEU A 17 6.15 -3.61 -11.17
CA LEU A 17 7.03 -4.65 -11.67
C LEU A 17 7.03 -5.89 -10.75
N GLU A 18 7.06 -5.69 -9.43
CA GLU A 18 6.91 -6.76 -8.44
C GLU A 18 5.60 -7.53 -8.62
N VAL A 19 4.46 -6.82 -8.78
CA VAL A 19 3.15 -7.44 -9.00
C VAL A 19 3.11 -8.27 -10.28
N VAL A 20 3.76 -7.82 -11.35
CA VAL A 20 3.86 -8.60 -12.59
C VAL A 20 4.61 -9.92 -12.36
N PHE A 21 5.71 -9.90 -11.61
CA PHE A 21 6.42 -11.13 -11.25
C PHE A 21 5.55 -12.05 -10.36
N ASP A 22 4.86 -11.50 -9.37
CA ASP A 22 3.94 -12.25 -8.49
C ASP A 22 2.85 -12.98 -9.31
N LEU A 23 2.34 -12.35 -10.38
CA LEU A 23 1.32 -12.93 -11.26
C LEU A 23 1.87 -13.98 -12.24
N LEU A 24 3.15 -13.93 -12.58
CA LEU A 24 3.79 -14.91 -13.47
C LEU A 24 4.16 -16.21 -12.74
N VAL A 25 4.37 -16.18 -11.43
CA VAL A 25 4.72 -17.36 -10.62
C VAL A 25 3.71 -18.50 -10.79
N PRO A 26 2.38 -18.30 -10.66
CA PRO A 26 1.41 -19.37 -10.85
C PRO A 26 1.46 -20.01 -12.25
N MET A 27 1.77 -19.23 -13.29
CA MET A 27 1.93 -19.77 -14.65
C MET A 27 3.11 -20.75 -14.77
N VAL A 28 4.25 -20.36 -14.19
CA VAL A 28 5.45 -21.22 -14.22
C VAL A 28 5.21 -22.48 -13.39
N VAL A 29 4.50 -22.36 -12.25
CA VAL A 29 4.11 -23.52 -11.43
C VAL A 29 3.18 -24.46 -12.19
N ALA A 30 2.18 -23.95 -12.91
CA ALA A 30 1.30 -24.76 -13.75
C ALA A 30 2.10 -25.53 -14.83
N GLN A 31 3.06 -24.90 -15.50
CA GLN A 31 3.94 -25.57 -16.45
C GLN A 31 4.79 -26.69 -15.83
N ILE A 32 5.25 -26.51 -14.59
CA ILE A 32 5.98 -27.57 -13.87
C ILE A 32 5.07 -28.76 -13.61
N ILE A 33 3.81 -28.53 -13.24
CA ILE A 33 2.85 -29.58 -12.94
C ILE A 33 2.43 -30.32 -14.23
N ASP A 34 1.99 -29.56 -15.24
CA ASP A 34 1.38 -30.12 -16.45
C ASP A 34 2.39 -30.83 -17.37
N VAL A 35 3.59 -30.28 -17.49
CA VAL A 35 4.62 -30.79 -18.41
C VAL A 35 5.72 -31.51 -17.65
N GLY A 36 6.16 -30.98 -16.52
CA GLY A 36 7.27 -31.55 -15.75
C GLY A 36 6.88 -32.87 -15.04
N ILE A 37 5.83 -32.78 -14.22
CA ILE A 37 5.40 -33.91 -13.38
C ILE A 37 4.66 -34.94 -14.23
N ALA A 38 3.71 -34.52 -15.07
CA ALA A 38 2.94 -35.42 -15.93
C ALA A 38 3.83 -36.16 -16.97
N GLY A 39 4.90 -35.46 -17.45
CA GLY A 39 5.88 -36.03 -18.39
C GLY A 39 7.06 -36.76 -17.74
N ASN A 40 7.13 -36.85 -16.40
CA ASN A 40 8.24 -37.41 -15.63
C ASN A 40 9.63 -36.93 -16.07
N ASN A 41 9.71 -35.64 -16.50
CA ASN A 41 10.90 -35.04 -17.10
C ASN A 41 11.68 -34.22 -16.04
N ARG A 42 12.56 -34.90 -15.30
CA ARG A 42 13.35 -34.30 -14.22
C ARG A 42 14.19 -33.06 -14.65
N PRO A 43 14.93 -33.07 -15.78
CA PRO A 43 15.70 -31.90 -16.18
C PRO A 43 14.84 -30.68 -16.48
N TYR A 44 13.62 -30.85 -17.00
CA TYR A 44 12.66 -29.78 -17.23
C TYR A 44 12.20 -29.15 -15.91
N ILE A 45 11.88 -29.96 -14.91
CA ILE A 45 11.48 -29.50 -13.57
C ILE A 45 12.58 -28.66 -12.94
N VAL A 46 13.82 -29.14 -12.96
CA VAL A 46 14.97 -28.43 -12.38
C VAL A 46 15.21 -27.09 -13.08
N SER A 47 15.12 -27.05 -14.41
CA SER A 47 15.28 -25.81 -15.19
C SER A 47 14.18 -24.79 -14.84
N ARG A 48 12.92 -25.21 -14.76
CA ARG A 48 11.78 -24.31 -14.40
C ARG A 48 11.82 -23.87 -12.95
N PHE A 49 12.29 -24.73 -12.04
CA PHE A 49 12.52 -24.35 -10.66
C PHE A 49 13.62 -23.29 -10.54
N GLY A 50 14.69 -23.39 -11.32
CA GLY A 50 15.73 -22.36 -11.41
C GLY A 50 15.17 -20.99 -11.86
N ILE A 51 14.25 -20.99 -12.83
CA ILE A 51 13.55 -19.76 -13.28
C ILE A 51 12.70 -19.20 -12.14
N LEU A 52 11.98 -20.02 -11.39
CA LEU A 52 11.20 -19.57 -10.23
C LEU A 52 12.06 -18.90 -9.17
N VAL A 53 13.20 -19.50 -8.83
CA VAL A 53 14.15 -18.92 -7.87
C VAL A 53 14.69 -17.58 -8.36
N LEU A 54 15.02 -17.49 -9.64
CA LEU A 54 15.50 -16.24 -10.26
C LEU A 54 14.42 -15.16 -10.24
N MET A 55 13.18 -15.50 -10.60
CA MET A 55 12.05 -14.57 -10.53
C MET A 55 11.78 -14.11 -9.10
N ALA A 56 11.85 -15.00 -8.11
CA ALA A 56 11.71 -14.65 -6.70
C ALA A 56 12.81 -13.68 -6.24
N ALA A 57 14.06 -13.91 -6.63
CA ALA A 57 15.19 -13.04 -6.30
C ALA A 57 15.03 -11.64 -6.91
N VAL A 58 14.62 -11.55 -8.18
CA VAL A 58 14.37 -10.27 -8.87
C VAL A 58 13.17 -9.55 -8.22
N GLY A 59 12.07 -10.25 -7.95
CA GLY A 59 10.90 -9.70 -7.26
C GLY A 59 11.24 -9.14 -5.88
N LEU A 60 12.11 -9.85 -5.13
CA LEU A 60 12.58 -9.43 -3.83
C LEU A 60 13.43 -8.14 -3.92
N CYS A 61 14.34 -8.04 -4.88
CA CYS A 61 15.11 -6.83 -5.15
C CYS A 61 14.20 -5.65 -5.52
N CYS A 62 13.19 -5.86 -6.38
CA CYS A 62 12.20 -4.84 -6.73
C CYS A 62 11.39 -4.39 -5.52
N SER A 63 11.00 -5.32 -4.64
CA SER A 63 10.27 -5.02 -3.41
C SER A 63 11.08 -4.15 -2.45
N PHE A 64 12.35 -4.48 -2.20
CA PHE A 64 13.23 -3.67 -1.36
C PHE A 64 13.41 -2.27 -1.94
N THR A 65 13.66 -2.17 -3.24
CA THR A 65 13.83 -0.89 -3.94
C THR A 65 12.56 -0.03 -3.83
N ALA A 66 11.38 -0.61 -4.08
CA ALA A 66 10.10 0.07 -3.96
C ALA A 66 9.85 0.58 -2.52
N GLN A 67 10.16 -0.24 -1.50
CA GLN A 67 10.00 0.13 -0.10
C GLN A 67 10.96 1.26 0.31
N TYR A 68 12.19 1.22 -0.15
CA TYR A 68 13.18 2.28 0.12
C TYR A 68 12.72 3.63 -0.46
N PHE A 69 12.29 3.67 -1.72
CA PHE A 69 11.80 4.91 -2.34
C PHE A 69 10.48 5.41 -1.71
N ALA A 70 9.58 4.51 -1.33
CA ALA A 70 8.35 4.88 -0.63
C ALA A 70 8.64 5.49 0.76
N ALA A 71 9.57 4.90 1.52
CA ALA A 71 10.02 5.44 2.80
C ALA A 71 10.69 6.81 2.63
N LYS A 72 11.59 6.95 1.66
CA LYS A 72 12.27 8.22 1.36
C LYS A 72 11.28 9.32 0.97
N ALA A 73 10.28 9.01 0.14
CA ALA A 73 9.24 9.95 -0.26
C ALA A 73 8.36 10.39 0.92
N SER A 74 7.98 9.45 1.81
CA SER A 74 7.15 9.75 2.98
C SER A 74 7.89 10.62 4.00
N VAL A 75 9.17 10.32 4.28
CA VAL A 75 10.01 11.13 5.17
C VAL A 75 10.23 12.52 4.58
N GLY A 76 10.53 12.63 3.29
CA GLY A 76 10.71 13.92 2.62
C GLY A 76 9.45 14.78 2.70
N CYS A 77 8.27 14.20 2.47
CA CYS A 77 7.00 14.91 2.59
C CYS A 77 6.73 15.37 4.04
N ALA A 78 7.03 14.52 5.03
CA ALA A 78 6.87 14.87 6.45
C ALA A 78 7.82 16.00 6.86
N THR A 79 9.04 16.03 6.33
CA THR A 79 10.02 17.09 6.61
C THR A 79 9.56 18.43 6.03
N GLU A 80 9.08 18.46 4.77
CA GLU A 80 8.51 19.68 4.18
C GLU A 80 7.28 20.17 4.98
N LEU A 81 6.42 19.24 5.41
CA LEU A 81 5.23 19.58 6.20
C LEU A 81 5.63 20.12 7.59
N ARG A 82 6.61 19.49 8.24
CA ARG A 82 7.11 19.96 9.55
C ARG A 82 7.70 21.37 9.46
N GLN A 83 8.48 21.63 8.41
CA GLN A 83 9.04 22.96 8.17
C GLN A 83 7.93 24.00 7.95
N ALA A 84 6.95 23.70 7.10
CA ALA A 84 5.85 24.62 6.82
C ALA A 84 5.00 24.92 8.07
N VAL A 85 4.74 23.92 8.90
CA VAL A 85 4.01 24.11 10.18
C VAL A 85 4.85 24.93 11.16
N PHE A 86 6.14 24.65 11.25
CA PHE A 86 7.05 25.38 12.13
C PHE A 86 7.15 26.86 11.73
N ASP A 87 7.34 27.13 10.43
CA ASP A 87 7.39 28.51 9.89
C ASP A 87 6.08 29.26 10.17
N HIS A 88 4.94 28.55 10.09
CA HIS A 88 3.64 29.13 10.40
C HIS A 88 3.49 29.44 11.89
N ILE A 89 3.95 28.55 12.77
CA ILE A 89 3.94 28.78 14.23
C ILE A 89 4.79 29.98 14.60
N GLN A 90 5.95 30.17 13.95
CA GLN A 90 6.81 31.34 14.20
C GLN A 90 6.19 32.65 13.74
N ALA A 91 5.26 32.61 12.80
CA ALA A 91 4.56 33.80 12.31
C ALA A 91 3.33 34.21 13.16
N LEU A 92 2.92 33.34 14.11
CA LEU A 92 1.81 33.63 15.03
C LEU A 92 2.19 34.69 16.09
N SER A 93 1.22 35.53 16.47
CA SER A 93 1.39 36.44 17.58
C SER A 93 1.42 35.73 18.94
N PHE A 94 2.03 36.37 19.96
CA PHE A 94 2.07 35.79 21.31
C PHE A 94 0.69 35.49 21.88
N THR A 95 -0.31 36.33 21.56
CA THR A 95 -1.70 36.16 22.02
C THR A 95 -2.35 34.92 21.39
N GLU A 96 -2.04 34.63 20.12
CA GLU A 96 -2.54 33.43 19.43
C GLU A 96 -1.84 32.17 19.94
N LEU A 97 -0.54 32.25 20.24
CA LEU A 97 0.23 31.17 20.83
C LEU A 97 -0.33 30.78 22.21
N ASP A 98 -0.69 31.76 23.02
CA ASP A 98 -1.24 31.51 24.37
C ASP A 98 -2.65 30.91 24.33
N THR A 99 -3.47 31.32 23.34
CA THR A 99 -4.82 30.76 23.16
C THR A 99 -4.81 29.33 22.67
N ILE A 100 -3.85 28.89 21.85
CA ILE A 100 -3.75 27.54 21.32
C ILE A 100 -3.09 26.59 22.32
N GLY A 101 -2.18 27.12 23.13
CA GLY A 101 -1.35 26.38 24.08
C GLY A 101 -0.15 25.68 23.45
N THR A 102 1.02 25.85 24.03
CA THR A 102 2.30 25.28 23.55
C THR A 102 2.28 23.75 23.48
N ASP A 103 1.64 23.08 24.44
CA ASP A 103 1.53 21.62 24.49
C ASP A 103 0.75 21.07 23.29
N THR A 104 -0.31 21.76 22.87
CA THR A 104 -1.09 21.38 21.69
C THR A 104 -0.27 21.54 20.41
N LEU A 105 0.50 22.61 20.29
CA LEU A 105 1.35 22.87 19.13
C LEU A 105 2.47 21.81 19.00
N ILE A 106 3.12 21.46 20.12
CA ILE A 106 4.15 20.42 20.16
C ILE A 106 3.56 19.05 19.76
N THR A 107 2.40 18.71 20.30
CA THR A 107 1.71 17.46 19.97
C THR A 107 1.37 17.38 18.48
N ARG A 108 0.86 18.45 17.88
CA ARG A 108 0.57 18.51 16.44
C ARG A 108 1.84 18.42 15.60
N LEU A 109 2.90 19.13 15.99
CA LEU A 109 4.16 19.15 15.26
C LEU A 109 4.85 17.77 15.25
N ILE A 110 4.71 16.99 16.31
CA ILE A 110 5.37 15.67 16.44
C ILE A 110 4.41 14.55 16.03
N ASN A 111 3.28 14.40 16.73
CA ASN A 111 2.43 13.22 16.58
C ASN A 111 1.61 13.25 15.30
N ASP A 112 0.97 14.37 14.97
CA ASP A 112 0.11 14.45 13.79
C ASP A 112 0.92 14.32 12.50
N ILE A 113 2.10 14.95 12.44
CA ILE A 113 2.98 14.85 11.27
C ILE A 113 3.55 13.44 11.12
N ASN A 114 3.92 12.76 12.21
CA ASN A 114 4.35 11.37 12.16
C ASN A 114 3.21 10.45 11.69
N GLN A 115 1.97 10.71 12.09
CA GLN A 115 0.82 9.96 11.63
C GLN A 115 0.55 10.18 10.14
N VAL A 116 0.70 11.40 9.64
CA VAL A 116 0.63 11.71 8.20
C VAL A 116 1.75 11.00 7.43
N GLN A 117 2.98 11.02 7.96
CA GLN A 117 4.11 10.30 7.38
C GLN A 117 3.82 8.81 7.22
N ASN A 118 3.31 8.16 8.28
CA ASN A 118 2.94 6.75 8.27
C ASN A 118 1.79 6.49 7.29
N GLY A 119 0.80 7.38 7.23
CA GLY A 119 -0.31 7.32 6.29
C GLY A 119 0.16 7.37 4.83
N ILE A 120 1.08 8.28 4.49
CA ILE A 120 1.66 8.40 3.15
C ILE A 120 2.47 7.14 2.80
N ASN A 121 3.31 6.64 3.73
CA ASN A 121 4.10 5.43 3.51
C ASN A 121 3.19 4.21 3.25
N MET A 122 2.16 4.03 4.09
CA MET A 122 1.18 2.96 3.92
C MET A 122 0.38 3.10 2.63
N GLY A 123 -0.02 4.33 2.29
CA GLY A 123 -0.72 4.65 1.05
C GLY A 123 0.09 4.28 -0.20
N LEU A 124 1.36 4.66 -0.26
CA LEU A 124 2.25 4.33 -1.38
C LEU A 124 2.51 2.83 -1.51
N ARG A 125 2.51 2.09 -0.39
CA ARG A 125 2.76 0.63 -0.39
C ARG A 125 1.53 -0.20 -0.70
N LEU A 126 0.36 0.16 -0.16
CA LEU A 126 -0.84 -0.67 -0.19
C LEU A 126 -1.85 -0.24 -1.26
N LEU A 127 -2.10 1.08 -1.40
CA LEU A 127 -3.11 1.58 -2.34
C LEU A 127 -2.76 1.28 -3.80
N LEU A 128 -1.48 1.27 -4.15
CA LEU A 128 -1.05 0.94 -5.51
C LEU A 128 -1.01 -0.57 -5.75
N ARG A 129 -0.64 -1.38 -4.75
CA ARG A 129 -0.56 -2.83 -4.90
C ARG A 129 -1.94 -3.47 -5.08
N SER A 130 -2.93 -3.09 -4.27
CA SER A 130 -4.24 -3.74 -4.20
C SER A 130 -5.00 -3.76 -5.54
N PRO A 131 -5.21 -2.63 -6.24
CA PRO A 131 -5.96 -2.67 -7.49
C PRO A 131 -5.24 -3.45 -8.58
N PHE A 132 -3.90 -3.35 -8.66
CA PHE A 132 -3.14 -4.06 -9.69
C PHE A 132 -3.13 -5.58 -9.49
N ILE A 133 -3.07 -6.08 -8.25
CA ILE A 133 -3.21 -7.52 -7.99
C ILE A 133 -4.61 -7.99 -8.38
N VAL A 134 -5.67 -7.24 -8.04
CA VAL A 134 -7.04 -7.63 -8.37
C VAL A 134 -7.24 -7.67 -9.88
N PHE A 135 -6.87 -6.61 -10.61
CA PHE A 135 -6.97 -6.60 -12.07
C PHE A 135 -6.11 -7.68 -12.71
N GLY A 136 -4.87 -7.83 -12.28
CA GLY A 136 -3.96 -8.83 -12.81
C GLY A 136 -4.43 -10.27 -12.56
N SER A 137 -4.96 -10.57 -11.39
CA SER A 137 -5.50 -11.90 -11.08
C SER A 137 -6.75 -12.22 -11.90
N VAL A 138 -7.61 -11.24 -12.15
CA VAL A 138 -8.77 -11.41 -13.04
C VAL A 138 -8.33 -11.69 -14.48
N VAL A 139 -7.39 -10.91 -15.03
CA VAL A 139 -6.84 -11.13 -16.37
C VAL A 139 -6.22 -12.52 -16.47
N MET A 140 -5.42 -12.93 -15.48
CA MET A 140 -4.81 -14.27 -15.45
C MET A 140 -5.85 -15.39 -15.35
N ALA A 141 -6.92 -15.21 -14.56
CA ALA A 141 -8.00 -16.19 -14.49
C ALA A 141 -8.70 -16.38 -15.85
N PHE A 142 -8.88 -15.30 -16.64
CA PHE A 142 -9.44 -15.39 -17.98
C PHE A 142 -8.53 -16.14 -18.96
N THR A 143 -7.21 -16.04 -18.83
CA THR A 143 -6.27 -16.77 -19.70
C THR A 143 -6.23 -18.27 -19.41
N VAL A 144 -6.49 -18.67 -18.16
CA VAL A 144 -6.44 -20.08 -17.77
C VAL A 144 -7.77 -20.78 -18.04
N ASN A 145 -8.88 -20.24 -17.56
CA ASN A 145 -10.21 -20.82 -17.78
C ASN A 145 -11.32 -19.80 -17.52
N VAL A 146 -12.15 -19.56 -18.54
CA VAL A 146 -13.26 -18.59 -18.48
C VAL A 146 -14.28 -18.94 -17.38
N LYS A 147 -14.54 -20.22 -17.12
CA LYS A 147 -15.47 -20.64 -16.05
C LYS A 147 -14.95 -20.28 -14.66
N CYS A 148 -13.65 -20.45 -14.42
CA CYS A 148 -13.01 -20.02 -13.17
C CYS A 148 -12.99 -18.51 -13.03
N ALA A 149 -12.79 -17.76 -14.11
CA ALA A 149 -12.79 -16.32 -14.11
C ALA A 149 -14.13 -15.72 -13.64
N ILE A 150 -15.26 -16.32 -14.04
CA ILE A 150 -16.61 -15.90 -13.61
C ILE A 150 -16.76 -16.08 -12.09
N VAL A 151 -16.28 -17.18 -11.53
CA VAL A 151 -16.32 -17.43 -10.08
C VAL A 151 -15.50 -16.38 -9.33
N PHE A 152 -14.33 -16.01 -9.84
CA PHE A 152 -13.50 -14.93 -9.26
C PHE A 152 -14.21 -13.58 -9.31
N LEU A 153 -14.84 -13.25 -10.44
CA LEU A 153 -15.56 -11.99 -10.64
C LEU A 153 -16.75 -11.84 -9.68
N VAL A 154 -17.40 -12.94 -9.32
CA VAL A 154 -18.50 -12.96 -8.32
C VAL A 154 -17.94 -12.92 -6.89
N THR A 155 -16.82 -13.58 -6.63
CA THR A 155 -16.23 -13.69 -5.27
C THR A 155 -15.63 -12.36 -4.80
N ILE A 156 -15.04 -11.55 -5.71
CA ILE A 156 -14.43 -10.27 -5.37
C ILE A 156 -15.42 -9.29 -4.72
N PRO A 157 -16.60 -8.98 -5.32
CA PRO A 157 -17.57 -8.09 -4.70
C PRO A 157 -18.19 -8.66 -3.42
N ILE A 158 -18.41 -9.97 -3.34
CA ILE A 158 -18.91 -10.62 -2.14
C ILE A 158 -17.94 -10.44 -0.97
N ARG A 159 -16.65 -10.54 -1.21
CA ARG A 159 -15.63 -10.36 -0.19
C ARG A 159 -15.42 -8.89 0.22
N SER A 160 -15.70 -7.93 -0.68
CA SER A 160 -15.61 -6.50 -0.38
C SER A 160 -16.75 -5.98 0.49
N LEU A 161 -17.92 -6.63 0.47
CA LEU A 161 -19.10 -6.27 1.27
C LEU A 161 -18.83 -6.23 2.79
N PRO A 162 -18.25 -7.27 3.45
CA PRO A 162 -17.99 -7.22 4.87
C PRO A 162 -16.94 -6.16 5.25
N TYR A 163 -15.94 -5.90 4.39
CA TYR A 163 -14.97 -4.84 4.65
C TYR A 163 -15.56 -3.44 4.57
N SER A 164 -16.45 -3.18 3.62
CA SER A 164 -17.17 -1.91 3.52
C SER A 164 -18.13 -1.72 4.69
N ALA A 165 -18.83 -2.76 5.14
CA ALA A 165 -19.71 -2.75 6.30
C ALA A 165 -18.92 -2.48 7.60
N LEU A 166 -17.76 -3.11 7.78
CA LEU A 166 -16.88 -2.87 8.93
C LEU A 166 -16.32 -1.44 8.94
N CYS A 167 -15.88 -0.94 7.80
CA CYS A 167 -15.37 0.41 7.66
C CYS A 167 -16.47 1.45 7.93
N TRP A 168 -17.70 1.19 7.46
CA TRP A 168 -18.86 2.05 7.73
C TRP A 168 -19.28 2.00 9.19
N SER A 169 -19.25 0.83 9.82
CA SER A 169 -19.52 0.65 11.25
C SER A 169 -18.48 1.37 12.12
N ALA A 170 -17.20 1.24 11.78
CA ALA A 170 -16.10 1.93 12.46
C ALA A 170 -16.20 3.47 12.31
N SER A 171 -16.56 3.96 11.15
CA SER A 171 -16.77 5.40 10.91
C SER A 171 -17.97 5.95 11.67
N ARG A 172 -19.04 5.18 11.84
CA ARG A 172 -20.19 5.53 12.70
C ARG A 172 -19.82 5.57 14.18
N CYS A 173 -19.02 4.60 14.64
CA CYS A 173 -18.55 4.56 16.02
C CYS A 173 -17.65 5.77 16.34
N SER A 174 -16.74 6.13 15.44
CA SER A 174 -15.88 7.31 15.57
C SER A 174 -16.68 8.63 15.59
N LYS A 175 -17.70 8.75 14.75
CA LYS A 175 -18.59 9.93 14.75
C LYS A 175 -19.42 10.03 16.03
N ARG A 176 -19.86 8.89 16.59
CA ARG A 176 -20.60 8.86 17.86
C ARG A 176 -19.71 9.24 19.04
N TYR A 177 -18.48 8.73 19.08
CA TYR A 177 -17.50 9.09 20.10
C TYR A 177 -17.18 10.59 20.09
N ARG A 178 -16.98 11.17 18.90
CA ARG A 178 -16.72 12.60 18.74
C ARG A 178 -17.88 13.49 19.20
N ARG A 179 -19.15 13.05 19.01
CA ARG A 179 -20.33 13.76 19.54
C ARG A 179 -20.44 13.73 21.07
N HIS A 180 -20.00 12.64 21.70
CA HIS A 180 -19.98 12.57 23.17
C HIS A 180 -18.87 13.40 23.79
N SER A 181 -17.72 13.48 23.13
CA SER A 181 -16.57 14.30 23.60
C SER A 181 -16.81 15.80 23.49
N THR A 182 -17.70 16.23 22.57
CA THR A 182 -18.05 17.67 22.44
C THR A 182 -19.29 18.07 23.27
N ALA A 183 -19.95 17.12 23.92
CA ALA A 183 -21.17 17.32 24.70
C ALA A 183 -20.94 17.30 26.23
N SER A 184 -19.69 17.28 26.72
CA SER A 184 -19.35 17.52 28.13
C SER A 184 -18.85 18.96 28.28
N PRO A 185 -19.71 19.92 28.64
CA PRO A 185 -19.25 21.19 29.21
C PRO A 185 -19.06 20.94 30.72
N GLU A 186 -17.90 21.38 31.20
CA GLU A 186 -17.33 21.50 32.53
C GLU A 186 -16.22 20.56 32.87
#